data_574063324ed19d3c7108ed0ffbe7c143
#
_entry.id   574063324ed19d3c7108ed0ffbe7c143
#
_cell.length_a   1.000
_cell.length_b   1.000
_cell.length_c   1.000
_cell.angle_alpha   90.00
_cell.angle_beta   90.00
_cell.angle_gamma   90.00
#
_symmetry.space_group_name_H-M   'P 1'
#
loop_
_entity.id
_entity.type
_entity.pdbx_description
1 polymer ?
#
loop_
_entity_poly.entity_id
_entity_poly.type
_entity_poly.pdbx_seq_one_letter_code
_entity_poly.pdbx_strand_id
1 'polypeptide(L)'
;MSTVAETLFTAAASFEAACQVHSLPAGHRATRLHGHSYTAEIRTRLASGWGGIAGGEVDALQAALVNAVAPLDYRYLNDHLASPTDENIARWIRQQLAPLAMATEVVGIQSTGDSGVDLDEADLAHLWRRYVFQSAHVLPNVPVGHKCGRMHGHGFEVILHAQAASAGRDYTIDYDHLDSLWAPLHAELDHACLNDLPGLENPTSENLSAWIWRRLKPQLPELSWVTVYETGTCGAHFDGKHYRIWKDITLDSAVRLKRAPAGDPRARIHGHTYTLRLHLHADLDTVAGWIVDFGDVKTVFDPVFKLMDHQPLYEIVGDRDADTLSLAQFVRELAQPLIPALDRLDLYQTRGCGVILHWGEPGPALPV
;
A
#
# COMPACT_ATOMS: atom_id res chain seq x y z
N MET A 1 18.31 17.99 9.25
CA MET A 1 17.25 19.01 9.05
C MET A 1 15.93 18.26 9.17
N SER A 2 15.04 18.65 10.09
CA SER A 2 13.71 18.01 10.17
C SER A 2 12.92 18.45 8.95
N THR A 3 12.79 17.57 7.96
CA THR A 3 11.89 17.78 6.84
C THR A 3 10.45 17.82 7.36
N VAL A 4 9.69 18.83 6.94
CA VAL A 4 8.27 18.92 7.28
C VAL A 4 7.58 17.67 6.68
N ALA A 5 6.84 16.92 7.51
CA ALA A 5 6.11 15.78 6.99
C ALA A 5 4.93 16.24 6.15
N GLU A 6 4.76 15.64 5.01
CA GLU A 6 3.53 15.72 4.25
C GLU A 6 2.47 14.76 4.82
N THR A 7 1.22 15.14 4.74
CA THR A 7 0.09 14.37 5.27
C THR A 7 -0.89 14.07 4.16
N LEU A 8 -1.18 12.79 3.95
CA LEU A 8 -2.24 12.33 3.07
C LEU A 8 -3.28 11.59 3.91
N PHE A 9 -4.54 11.93 3.73
CA PHE A 9 -5.66 11.16 4.21
C PHE A 9 -6.02 10.10 3.18
N THR A 10 -6.38 8.90 3.66
CA THR A 10 -6.74 7.78 2.79
C THR A 10 -8.11 7.25 3.14
N ALA A 11 -8.83 6.81 2.13
CA ALA A 11 -10.08 6.06 2.29
C ALA A 11 -10.22 4.99 1.22
N ALA A 12 -10.97 3.94 1.56
CA ALA A 12 -11.34 2.87 0.66
C ALA A 12 -12.85 2.63 0.70
N ALA A 13 -13.44 2.26 -0.44
CA ALA A 13 -14.84 1.91 -0.59
C ALA A 13 -15.00 0.79 -1.64
N SER A 14 -15.78 -0.23 -1.30
CA SER A 14 -16.03 -1.35 -2.21
C SER A 14 -17.36 -1.18 -2.95
N PHE A 15 -17.45 -1.75 -4.15
CA PHE A 15 -18.67 -1.87 -4.93
C PHE A 15 -18.62 -3.11 -5.84
N GLU A 16 -19.80 -3.65 -6.16
CA GLU A 16 -19.96 -4.83 -7.00
C GLU A 16 -20.47 -4.41 -8.39
N ALA A 17 -19.76 -4.80 -9.46
CA ALA A 17 -20.19 -4.39 -10.79
C ALA A 17 -19.79 -5.39 -11.87
N ALA A 18 -20.56 -5.39 -12.98
CA ALA A 18 -20.26 -6.14 -14.19
C ALA A 18 -19.76 -5.22 -15.30
N CYS A 19 -18.92 -5.73 -16.19
CA CYS A 19 -18.36 -4.96 -17.30
C CYS A 19 -18.02 -5.82 -18.53
N GLN A 20 -17.78 -5.12 -19.64
CA GLN A 20 -17.13 -5.61 -20.87
C GLN A 20 -16.17 -4.55 -21.37
N VAL A 21 -14.91 -4.89 -21.60
CA VAL A 21 -13.88 -3.94 -22.05
C VAL A 21 -13.68 -4.09 -23.56
N HIS A 22 -14.49 -3.36 -24.35
CA HIS A 22 -14.50 -3.46 -25.81
C HIS A 22 -13.30 -2.80 -26.50
N SER A 23 -12.52 -1.98 -25.79
CA SER A 23 -11.30 -1.35 -26.32
C SER A 23 -10.12 -2.32 -26.45
N LEU A 24 -10.20 -3.50 -25.83
CA LEU A 24 -9.18 -4.54 -25.92
C LEU A 24 -9.29 -5.31 -27.25
N PRO A 25 -8.19 -5.98 -27.70
CA PRO A 25 -8.18 -6.74 -28.94
C PRO A 25 -9.29 -7.81 -28.99
N ALA A 26 -9.80 -8.07 -30.20
CA ALA A 26 -10.82 -9.11 -30.42
C ALA A 26 -10.32 -10.47 -29.91
N GLY A 27 -11.17 -11.15 -29.14
CA GLY A 27 -10.86 -12.43 -28.51
C GLY A 27 -10.23 -12.34 -27.11
N HIS A 28 -9.85 -11.14 -26.67
CA HIS A 28 -9.39 -10.95 -25.29
C HIS A 28 -10.51 -11.32 -24.28
N ARG A 29 -10.13 -12.00 -23.18
CA ARG A 29 -11.11 -12.51 -22.19
C ARG A 29 -12.01 -11.43 -21.58
N ALA A 30 -11.47 -10.22 -21.35
CA ALA A 30 -12.22 -9.11 -20.77
C ALA A 30 -13.22 -8.44 -21.72
N THR A 31 -13.27 -8.81 -23.03
CA THR A 31 -14.33 -8.39 -23.95
C THR A 31 -15.64 -9.14 -23.72
N ARG A 32 -15.61 -10.24 -22.95
CA ARG A 32 -16.81 -10.98 -22.52
C ARG A 32 -17.39 -10.34 -21.28
N LEU A 33 -18.72 -10.51 -21.10
CA LEU A 33 -19.39 -10.05 -19.87
C LEU A 33 -18.82 -10.79 -18.66
N HIS A 34 -18.33 -10.03 -17.68
CA HIS A 34 -17.78 -10.52 -16.42
C HIS A 34 -17.99 -9.47 -15.32
N GLY A 35 -17.65 -9.78 -14.09
CA GLY A 35 -17.83 -8.88 -12.96
C GLY A 35 -16.74 -9.04 -11.91
N HIS A 36 -16.61 -8.02 -11.07
CA HIS A 36 -15.65 -7.95 -9.99
C HIS A 36 -16.27 -7.34 -8.73
N SER A 37 -15.66 -7.69 -7.60
CA SER A 37 -15.76 -6.95 -6.34
C SER A 37 -14.65 -5.90 -6.34
N TYR A 38 -14.99 -4.69 -6.76
CA TYR A 38 -14.05 -3.59 -6.85
C TYR A 38 -13.79 -2.95 -5.48
N THR A 39 -12.59 -2.44 -5.28
CA THR A 39 -12.27 -1.51 -4.19
C THR A 39 -11.69 -0.23 -4.80
N ALA A 40 -12.37 0.90 -4.56
CA ALA A 40 -11.84 2.23 -4.87
C ALA A 40 -11.03 2.74 -3.70
N GLU A 41 -9.94 3.44 -3.99
CA GLU A 41 -9.08 4.08 -3.01
C GLU A 41 -8.84 5.55 -3.37
N ILE A 42 -8.63 6.38 -2.36
CA ILE A 42 -8.23 7.77 -2.55
C ILE A 42 -7.13 8.16 -1.57
N ARG A 43 -6.18 8.98 -2.05
CA ARG A 43 -5.19 9.65 -1.22
C ARG A 43 -5.23 11.14 -1.54
N THR A 44 -5.41 11.95 -0.52
CA THR A 44 -5.67 13.39 -0.71
C THR A 44 -5.15 14.20 0.47
N ARG A 45 -4.77 15.45 0.21
CA ARG A 45 -4.53 16.43 1.27
C ARG A 45 -5.85 17.06 1.67
N LEU A 46 -6.12 17.13 2.97
CA LEU A 46 -7.31 17.77 3.53
C LEU A 46 -6.91 18.84 4.54
N ALA A 47 -7.69 19.92 4.57
CA ALA A 47 -7.59 20.90 5.64
C ALA A 47 -8.17 20.34 6.94
N SER A 48 -7.64 20.78 8.08
CA SER A 48 -8.20 20.41 9.38
C SER A 48 -9.69 20.80 9.46
N GLY A 49 -10.53 19.87 9.90
CA GLY A 49 -11.98 20.04 9.97
C GLY A 49 -12.71 19.86 8.64
N TRP A 50 -12.03 19.38 7.61
CA TRP A 50 -12.69 19.01 6.36
C TRP A 50 -13.80 17.98 6.63
N GLY A 51 -14.97 18.18 6.06
CA GLY A 51 -16.12 17.29 6.29
C GLY A 51 -16.86 17.54 7.62
N GLY A 52 -16.51 18.61 8.39
CA GLY A 52 -17.31 19.08 9.51
C GLY A 52 -16.55 19.33 10.81
N ILE A 53 -15.72 18.40 11.29
CA ILE A 53 -14.96 18.54 12.55
C ILE A 53 -13.51 18.10 12.37
N ALA A 54 -12.61 18.78 13.11
CA ALA A 54 -11.22 18.34 13.19
C ALA A 54 -11.13 16.97 13.87
N GLY A 55 -10.32 16.06 13.28
CA GLY A 55 -10.20 14.68 13.69
C GLY A 55 -11.24 13.73 13.06
N GLY A 56 -12.18 14.26 12.28
CA GLY A 56 -13.18 13.46 11.55
C GLY A 56 -12.91 13.30 10.06
N GLU A 57 -11.76 13.76 9.58
CA GLU A 57 -11.42 13.82 8.16
C GLU A 57 -11.42 12.44 7.49
N VAL A 58 -10.91 11.40 8.16
CA VAL A 58 -10.88 10.03 7.64
C VAL A 58 -12.28 9.49 7.40
N ASP A 59 -13.18 9.64 8.39
CA ASP A 59 -14.56 9.16 8.30
C ASP A 59 -15.34 9.93 7.22
N ALA A 60 -15.12 11.26 7.15
CA ALA A 60 -15.76 12.11 6.16
C ALA A 60 -15.28 11.77 4.73
N LEU A 61 -13.98 11.48 4.56
CA LEU A 61 -13.41 11.08 3.28
C LEU A 61 -13.95 9.71 2.84
N GLN A 62 -14.05 8.76 3.76
CA GLN A 62 -14.66 7.47 3.48
C GLN A 62 -16.11 7.61 3.05
N ALA A 63 -16.91 8.41 3.76
CA ALA A 63 -18.30 8.67 3.39
C ALA A 63 -18.41 9.33 2.00
N ALA A 64 -17.51 10.27 1.69
CA ALA A 64 -17.46 10.90 0.37
C ALA A 64 -17.15 9.91 -0.75
N LEU A 65 -16.18 9.01 -0.53
CA LEU A 65 -15.81 7.97 -1.50
C LEU A 65 -16.94 6.94 -1.68
N VAL A 66 -17.58 6.49 -0.60
CA VAL A 66 -18.76 5.60 -0.65
C VAL A 66 -19.87 6.23 -1.50
N ASN A 67 -20.16 7.50 -1.31
CA ASN A 67 -21.15 8.23 -2.12
C ASN A 67 -20.71 8.35 -3.59
N ALA A 68 -19.42 8.53 -3.85
CA ALA A 68 -18.89 8.65 -5.21
C ALA A 68 -19.03 7.33 -6.00
N VAL A 69 -18.81 6.18 -5.36
CA VAL A 69 -18.91 4.86 -6.03
C VAL A 69 -20.33 4.30 -6.06
N ALA A 70 -21.25 4.78 -5.23
CA ALA A 70 -22.62 4.27 -5.12
C ALA A 70 -23.39 4.16 -6.48
N PRO A 71 -23.21 5.09 -7.45
CA PRO A 71 -23.84 4.93 -8.77
C PRO A 71 -23.36 3.73 -9.58
N LEU A 72 -22.17 3.17 -9.25
CA LEU A 72 -21.58 2.02 -9.92
C LEU A 72 -21.97 0.69 -9.26
N ASP A 73 -22.42 0.74 -7.99
CA ASP A 73 -22.70 -0.45 -7.21
C ASP A 73 -23.91 -1.22 -7.72
N TYR A 74 -23.75 -2.54 -7.88
CA TYR A 74 -24.74 -3.46 -8.51
C TYR A 74 -25.17 -2.99 -9.90
N ARG A 75 -24.23 -2.49 -10.73
CA ARG A 75 -24.50 -1.96 -12.08
C ARG A 75 -23.65 -2.64 -13.16
N TYR A 76 -24.12 -2.45 -14.39
CA TYR A 76 -23.32 -2.71 -15.59
C TYR A 76 -22.55 -1.44 -15.93
N LEU A 77 -21.21 -1.47 -15.77
CA LEU A 77 -20.36 -0.29 -15.89
C LEU A 77 -20.41 0.35 -17.27
N ASN A 78 -20.70 -0.41 -18.32
CA ASN A 78 -20.80 0.11 -19.67
C ASN A 78 -22.00 1.07 -19.88
N ASP A 79 -22.96 1.10 -18.95
CA ASP A 79 -24.02 2.12 -18.93
C ASP A 79 -23.47 3.51 -18.52
N HIS A 80 -22.31 3.55 -17.85
CA HIS A 80 -21.66 4.76 -17.34
C HIS A 80 -20.36 5.09 -18.07
N LEU A 81 -19.65 4.09 -18.58
CA LEU A 81 -18.32 4.17 -19.17
C LEU A 81 -18.26 3.41 -20.50
N ALA A 82 -17.84 4.06 -21.56
CA ALA A 82 -17.70 3.41 -22.89
C ALA A 82 -16.67 2.27 -22.86
N SER A 83 -15.60 2.43 -22.06
CA SER A 83 -14.55 1.42 -21.85
C SER A 83 -14.21 1.36 -20.36
N PRO A 84 -14.82 0.43 -19.58
CA PRO A 84 -14.62 0.34 -18.13
C PRO A 84 -13.32 -0.43 -17.77
N THR A 85 -12.19 0.12 -18.17
CA THR A 85 -10.87 -0.29 -17.68
C THR A 85 -10.66 0.28 -16.26
N ASP A 86 -9.72 -0.27 -15.50
CA ASP A 86 -9.41 0.20 -14.14
C ASP A 86 -9.04 1.69 -14.18
N GLU A 87 -8.26 2.13 -15.18
CA GLU A 87 -7.91 3.54 -15.38
C GLU A 87 -9.14 4.44 -15.59
N ASN A 88 -10.07 4.01 -16.45
CA ASN A 88 -11.27 4.80 -16.75
C ASN A 88 -12.27 4.81 -15.58
N ILE A 89 -12.36 3.74 -14.81
CA ILE A 89 -13.15 3.70 -13.57
C ILE A 89 -12.54 4.69 -12.56
N ALA A 90 -11.22 4.69 -12.37
CA ALA A 90 -10.54 5.64 -11.49
C ALA A 90 -10.74 7.10 -11.92
N ARG A 91 -10.68 7.42 -13.24
CA ARG A 91 -10.99 8.75 -13.79
C ARG A 91 -12.43 9.16 -13.51
N TRP A 92 -13.36 8.24 -13.71
CA TRP A 92 -14.77 8.51 -13.43
C TRP A 92 -15.00 8.84 -11.96
N ILE A 93 -14.41 8.08 -11.03
CA ILE A 93 -14.50 8.34 -9.59
C ILE A 93 -13.87 9.71 -9.25
N ARG A 94 -12.69 10.04 -9.81
CA ARG A 94 -12.06 11.35 -9.65
C ARG A 94 -12.99 12.47 -10.06
N GLN A 95 -13.74 12.30 -11.15
CA GLN A 95 -14.74 13.30 -11.61
C GLN A 95 -15.90 13.45 -10.62
N GLN A 96 -16.38 12.36 -10.01
CA GLN A 96 -17.43 12.44 -8.97
C GLN A 96 -16.95 13.17 -7.72
N LEU A 97 -15.66 13.06 -7.38
CA LEU A 97 -15.07 13.72 -6.21
C LEU A 97 -14.68 15.18 -6.47
N ALA A 98 -14.55 15.61 -7.72
CA ALA A 98 -14.11 16.96 -8.09
C ALA A 98 -14.92 18.10 -7.42
N PRO A 99 -16.26 18.01 -7.24
CA PRO A 99 -17.04 19.05 -6.57
C PRO A 99 -16.65 19.31 -5.12
N LEU A 100 -15.95 18.35 -4.46
CA LEU A 100 -15.54 18.49 -3.06
C LEU A 100 -14.28 19.33 -2.88
N ALA A 101 -13.67 19.82 -3.98
CA ALA A 101 -12.50 20.70 -4.00
C ALA A 101 -11.31 20.19 -3.14
N MET A 102 -11.09 18.88 -3.17
CA MET A 102 -9.94 18.25 -2.52
C MET A 102 -8.70 18.29 -3.43
N ALA A 103 -7.52 18.43 -2.84
CA ALA A 103 -6.24 18.21 -3.54
C ALA A 103 -5.96 16.69 -3.65
N THR A 104 -6.68 16.02 -4.56
CA THR A 104 -6.60 14.57 -4.74
C THR A 104 -5.30 14.21 -5.46
N GLU A 105 -4.38 13.54 -4.75
CA GLU A 105 -3.12 13.08 -5.33
C GLU A 105 -3.29 11.78 -6.09
N VAL A 106 -4.03 10.81 -5.51
CA VAL A 106 -4.21 9.50 -6.11
C VAL A 106 -5.67 9.06 -6.02
N VAL A 107 -6.19 8.49 -7.10
CA VAL A 107 -7.40 7.65 -7.11
C VAL A 107 -7.03 6.28 -7.63
N GLY A 108 -7.21 5.26 -6.81
CA GLY A 108 -6.93 3.87 -7.13
C GLY A 108 -8.19 3.05 -7.36
N ILE A 109 -8.06 2.02 -8.20
CA ILE A 109 -9.03 0.94 -8.37
C ILE A 109 -8.31 -0.39 -8.23
N GLN A 110 -8.82 -1.23 -7.37
CA GLN A 110 -8.46 -2.62 -7.24
C GLN A 110 -9.62 -3.45 -7.80
N SER A 111 -9.41 -4.05 -8.98
CA SER A 111 -10.46 -4.83 -9.65
C SER A 111 -10.52 -6.28 -9.15
N THR A 112 -9.39 -6.80 -8.67
CA THR A 112 -9.30 -8.10 -7.99
C THR A 112 -8.34 -8.01 -6.81
N GLY A 113 -8.24 -9.06 -5.98
CA GLY A 113 -7.20 -9.13 -4.93
C GLY A 113 -5.77 -9.02 -5.46
N ASP A 114 -5.57 -9.25 -6.76
CA ASP A 114 -4.25 -9.39 -7.39
C ASP A 114 -3.95 -8.33 -8.45
N SER A 115 -4.85 -7.40 -8.72
CA SER A 115 -4.66 -6.40 -9.77
C SER A 115 -5.37 -5.08 -9.48
N GLY A 116 -4.76 -3.99 -9.91
CA GLY A 116 -5.32 -2.67 -9.80
C GLY A 116 -4.47 -1.59 -10.46
N VAL A 117 -4.99 -0.38 -10.42
CA VAL A 117 -4.39 0.83 -10.97
C VAL A 117 -4.51 1.97 -9.96
N ASP A 118 -3.45 2.76 -9.81
CA ASP A 118 -3.46 4.07 -9.19
C ASP A 118 -3.29 5.14 -10.26
N LEU A 119 -4.18 6.15 -10.30
CA LEU A 119 -3.99 7.36 -11.08
C LEU A 119 -3.43 8.46 -10.20
N ASP A 120 -2.30 9.04 -10.58
CA ASP A 120 -1.75 10.21 -9.90
C ASP A 120 -2.45 11.53 -10.31
N GLU A 121 -2.03 12.66 -9.72
CA GLU A 121 -2.59 13.99 -10.01
C GLU A 121 -2.42 14.44 -11.46
N ALA A 122 -1.41 13.91 -12.16
CA ALA A 122 -1.14 14.17 -13.57
C ALA A 122 -1.92 13.24 -14.53
N ASP A 123 -2.85 12.42 -14.02
CA ASP A 123 -3.57 11.38 -14.75
C ASP A 123 -2.64 10.30 -15.34
N LEU A 124 -1.48 10.09 -14.75
CA LEU A 124 -0.58 9.02 -15.11
C LEU A 124 -0.94 7.75 -14.34
N ALA A 125 -1.12 6.65 -15.05
CA ALA A 125 -1.52 5.39 -14.46
C ALA A 125 -0.30 4.58 -13.96
N HIS A 126 -0.42 4.07 -12.75
CA HIS A 126 0.51 3.14 -12.10
C HIS A 126 -0.24 1.83 -11.87
N LEU A 127 -0.06 0.91 -12.79
CA LEU A 127 -0.69 -0.41 -12.74
C LEU A 127 0.12 -1.33 -11.83
N TRP A 128 -0.55 -2.24 -11.13
CA TRP A 128 0.11 -3.25 -10.33
C TRP A 128 -0.54 -4.63 -10.50
N ARG A 129 0.30 -5.69 -10.42
CA ARG A 129 -0.13 -7.08 -10.48
C ARG A 129 0.60 -7.91 -9.44
N ARG A 130 -0.16 -8.65 -8.61
CA ARG A 130 0.34 -9.53 -7.54
C ARG A 130 0.47 -10.97 -8.01
N TYR A 131 1.52 -11.61 -7.56
CA TYR A 131 1.83 -13.02 -7.79
C TYR A 131 2.25 -13.68 -6.49
N VAL A 132 2.07 -14.98 -6.36
CA VAL A 132 2.43 -15.77 -5.17
C VAL A 132 3.28 -16.96 -5.61
N PHE A 133 4.28 -17.32 -4.83
CA PHE A 133 5.06 -18.55 -5.00
C PHE A 133 5.54 -19.06 -3.64
N GLN A 134 5.83 -20.37 -3.55
CA GLN A 134 6.30 -21.03 -2.34
C GLN A 134 7.78 -21.41 -2.51
N SER A 135 8.65 -21.02 -1.56
CA SER A 135 10.07 -21.33 -1.67
C SER A 135 10.73 -21.49 -0.31
N ALA A 136 11.82 -22.27 -0.30
CA ALA A 136 12.71 -22.37 0.84
C ALA A 136 13.94 -21.46 0.65
N HIS A 137 14.49 -20.96 1.75
CA HIS A 137 15.75 -20.23 1.75
C HIS A 137 16.49 -20.29 3.10
N VAL A 138 17.73 -19.88 3.08
CA VAL A 138 18.56 -19.59 4.25
C VAL A 138 19.30 -18.28 4.02
N LEU A 139 19.47 -17.47 5.05
CA LEU A 139 20.29 -16.26 4.98
C LEU A 139 21.70 -16.58 5.52
N PRO A 140 22.71 -16.77 4.66
CA PRO A 140 24.04 -17.21 5.09
C PRO A 140 24.85 -16.15 5.84
N ASN A 141 24.51 -14.86 5.62
CA ASN A 141 25.29 -13.73 6.12
C ASN A 141 24.77 -13.17 7.46
N VAL A 142 23.81 -13.86 8.10
CA VAL A 142 23.28 -13.43 9.40
C VAL A 142 24.19 -13.84 10.55
N PRO A 143 24.13 -13.16 11.70
CA PRO A 143 24.89 -13.53 12.89
C PRO A 143 24.63 -14.98 13.33
N VAL A 144 25.65 -15.62 13.93
CA VAL A 144 25.52 -16.98 14.45
C VAL A 144 24.38 -17.07 15.47
N GLY A 145 23.48 -18.03 15.28
CA GLY A 145 22.29 -18.22 16.12
C GLY A 145 21.05 -17.47 15.65
N HIS A 146 21.15 -16.63 14.64
CA HIS A 146 19.98 -15.96 14.05
C HIS A 146 19.01 -16.98 13.44
N LYS A 147 17.70 -16.76 13.63
CA LYS A 147 16.64 -17.68 13.15
C LYS A 147 16.68 -17.92 11.65
N CYS A 148 16.93 -16.87 10.85
CA CYS A 148 16.98 -16.94 9.39
C CYS A 148 18.26 -17.59 8.84
N GLY A 149 19.27 -17.88 9.69
CA GLY A 149 20.43 -18.70 9.36
C GLY A 149 20.13 -20.21 9.31
N ARG A 150 18.87 -20.63 9.52
CA ARG A 150 18.39 -22.01 9.34
C ARG A 150 17.54 -22.09 8.09
N MET A 151 17.57 -23.23 7.38
CA MET A 151 16.71 -23.47 6.23
C MET A 151 15.24 -23.37 6.66
N HIS A 152 14.46 -22.52 6.01
CA HIS A 152 13.03 -22.32 6.25
C HIS A 152 12.35 -21.89 4.95
N GLY A 153 11.04 -21.72 4.96
CA GLY A 153 10.29 -21.36 3.76
C GLY A 153 9.17 -20.36 4.04
N HIS A 154 8.77 -19.67 2.99
CA HIS A 154 7.67 -18.71 2.99
C HIS A 154 6.78 -18.89 1.76
N GLY A 155 5.52 -18.46 1.89
CA GLY A 155 4.70 -18.04 0.77
C GLY A 155 5.06 -16.60 0.44
N PHE A 156 5.94 -16.41 -0.53
CA PHE A 156 6.29 -15.07 -1.00
C PHE A 156 5.18 -14.49 -1.86
N GLU A 157 4.92 -13.18 -1.70
CA GLU A 157 4.09 -12.44 -2.65
C GLU A 157 4.97 -11.43 -3.37
N VAL A 158 4.76 -11.27 -4.67
CA VAL A 158 5.47 -10.29 -5.51
C VAL A 158 4.45 -9.39 -6.18
N ILE A 159 4.66 -8.07 -6.11
CA ILE A 159 3.89 -7.12 -6.90
C ILE A 159 4.81 -6.48 -7.93
N LEU A 160 4.46 -6.62 -9.19
CA LEU A 160 5.06 -5.87 -10.27
C LEU A 160 4.27 -4.58 -10.47
N HIS A 161 4.95 -3.44 -10.39
CA HIS A 161 4.36 -2.14 -10.66
C HIS A 161 4.87 -1.61 -12.00
N ALA A 162 3.97 -1.13 -12.84
CA ALA A 162 4.31 -0.58 -14.13
C ALA A 162 3.64 0.78 -14.33
N GLN A 163 4.42 1.76 -14.78
CA GLN A 163 3.97 3.12 -14.98
C GLN A 163 3.67 3.37 -16.46
N ALA A 164 2.52 3.99 -16.75
CA ALA A 164 2.16 4.39 -18.10
C ALA A 164 3.23 5.33 -18.72
N ALA A 165 3.48 5.17 -20.01
CA ALA A 165 4.38 6.05 -20.74
C ALA A 165 3.79 7.47 -20.96
N SER A 166 2.48 7.62 -20.85
CA SER A 166 1.76 8.90 -21.00
C SER A 166 0.41 8.86 -20.31
N ALA A 167 -0.06 10.03 -19.85
CA ALA A 167 -1.39 10.20 -19.28
C ALA A 167 -2.53 10.00 -20.31
N GLY A 168 -3.75 9.80 -19.82
CA GLY A 168 -4.97 9.79 -20.63
C GLY A 168 -5.20 8.56 -21.49
N ARG A 169 -4.47 7.47 -21.28
CA ARG A 169 -4.68 6.20 -21.99
C ARG A 169 -5.85 5.40 -21.40
N ASP A 170 -6.61 4.70 -22.24
CA ASP A 170 -7.69 3.80 -21.80
C ASP A 170 -7.19 2.62 -20.99
N TYR A 171 -6.00 2.12 -21.29
CA TYR A 171 -5.26 1.15 -20.47
C TYR A 171 -3.76 1.33 -20.67
N THR A 172 -3.00 0.97 -19.65
CA THR A 172 -1.53 1.13 -19.62
C THR A 172 -0.85 -0.06 -20.26
N ILE A 173 -1.02 -1.21 -19.65
CA ILE A 173 -0.45 -2.51 -20.02
C ILE A 173 -1.53 -3.56 -19.74
N ASP A 174 -1.61 -4.55 -20.61
CA ASP A 174 -2.48 -5.68 -20.40
C ASP A 174 -1.94 -6.56 -19.24
N TYR A 175 -2.80 -6.90 -18.29
CA TYR A 175 -2.46 -7.83 -17.20
C TYR A 175 -2.00 -9.20 -17.73
N ASP A 176 -2.58 -9.68 -18.85
CA ASP A 176 -2.18 -10.94 -19.48
C ASP A 176 -0.74 -10.86 -20.01
N HIS A 177 -0.28 -9.66 -20.41
CA HIS A 177 1.13 -9.46 -20.77
C HIS A 177 2.05 -9.58 -19.56
N LEU A 178 1.71 -8.97 -18.42
CA LEU A 178 2.46 -9.13 -17.17
C LEU A 178 2.49 -10.61 -16.73
N ASP A 179 1.35 -11.31 -16.82
CA ASP A 179 1.26 -12.73 -16.49
C ASP A 179 2.20 -13.58 -17.37
N SER A 180 2.31 -13.23 -18.66
CA SER A 180 3.22 -13.91 -19.59
C SER A 180 4.69 -13.70 -19.29
N LEU A 181 5.07 -12.49 -18.82
CA LEU A 181 6.43 -12.16 -18.41
C LEU A 181 6.81 -12.80 -17.06
N TRP A 182 5.82 -12.93 -16.16
CA TRP A 182 6.02 -13.55 -14.86
C TRP A 182 6.14 -15.08 -14.92
N ALA A 183 5.41 -15.74 -15.81
CA ALA A 183 5.32 -17.21 -15.86
C ALA A 183 6.69 -17.93 -15.88
N PRO A 184 7.71 -17.50 -16.65
CA PRO A 184 9.05 -18.12 -16.62
C PRO A 184 9.74 -17.94 -15.25
N LEU A 185 9.61 -16.79 -14.61
CA LEU A 185 10.19 -16.53 -13.29
C LEU A 185 9.50 -17.36 -12.22
N HIS A 186 8.18 -17.45 -12.29
CA HIS A 186 7.40 -18.32 -11.39
C HIS A 186 7.87 -19.77 -11.45
N ALA A 187 8.10 -20.29 -12.65
CA ALA A 187 8.57 -21.67 -12.83
C ALA A 187 9.98 -21.93 -12.23
N GLU A 188 10.84 -20.87 -12.16
CA GLU A 188 12.15 -20.97 -11.50
C GLU A 188 12.05 -20.81 -9.98
N LEU A 189 11.15 -19.98 -9.49
CA LEU A 189 11.05 -19.60 -8.08
C LEU A 189 10.18 -20.56 -7.27
N ASP A 190 9.07 -21.05 -7.85
CA ASP A 190 8.08 -21.83 -7.11
C ASP A 190 8.59 -23.23 -6.77
N HIS A 191 8.45 -23.62 -5.50
CA HIS A 191 8.94 -24.89 -4.94
C HIS A 191 10.46 -25.11 -5.12
N ALA A 192 11.25 -24.02 -5.13
CA ALA A 192 12.70 -24.04 -5.23
C ALA A 192 13.37 -23.73 -3.89
N CYS A 193 14.68 -24.01 -3.78
CA CYS A 193 15.56 -23.38 -2.81
C CYS A 193 16.17 -22.13 -3.46
N LEU A 194 15.83 -20.95 -2.96
CA LEU A 194 16.26 -19.70 -3.58
C LEU A 194 17.78 -19.53 -3.62
N ASN A 195 18.49 -20.10 -2.63
CA ASN A 195 19.96 -20.07 -2.56
C ASN A 195 20.65 -20.81 -3.71
N ASP A 196 19.95 -21.74 -4.37
CA ASP A 196 20.48 -22.51 -5.49
C ASP A 196 20.36 -21.74 -6.83
N LEU A 197 19.61 -20.62 -6.83
CA LEU A 197 19.42 -19.79 -8.02
C LEU A 197 20.60 -18.82 -8.20
N PRO A 198 21.24 -18.77 -9.38
CA PRO A 198 22.35 -17.86 -9.62
C PRO A 198 21.99 -16.39 -9.36
N GLY A 199 22.74 -15.73 -8.49
CA GLY A 199 22.54 -14.33 -8.08
C GLY A 199 21.54 -14.15 -6.93
N LEU A 200 21.09 -15.24 -6.30
CA LEU A 200 20.30 -15.28 -5.07
C LEU A 200 21.01 -16.08 -3.95
N GLU A 201 22.32 -16.08 -3.90
CA GLU A 201 23.09 -16.77 -2.87
C GLU A 201 22.77 -16.27 -1.44
N ASN A 202 22.27 -15.04 -1.31
CA ASN A 202 21.72 -14.46 -0.07
C ASN A 202 20.33 -13.87 -0.33
N PRO A 203 19.26 -14.68 -0.31
CA PRO A 203 17.93 -14.32 -0.80
C PRO A 203 17.10 -13.57 0.26
N THR A 204 17.54 -12.37 0.63
CA THR A 204 16.71 -11.41 1.39
C THR A 204 15.61 -10.85 0.49
N SER A 205 14.57 -10.25 1.07
CA SER A 205 13.48 -9.63 0.30
C SER A 205 14.01 -8.55 -0.66
N GLU A 206 15.04 -7.79 -0.22
CA GLU A 206 15.70 -6.75 -1.01
C GLU A 206 16.45 -7.38 -2.20
N ASN A 207 17.28 -8.39 -1.96
CA ASN A 207 18.03 -9.06 -3.04
C ASN A 207 17.09 -9.75 -4.02
N LEU A 208 16.00 -10.36 -3.55
CA LEU A 208 14.99 -11.01 -4.38
C LEU A 208 14.26 -9.97 -5.25
N SER A 209 13.87 -8.81 -4.69
CA SER A 209 13.23 -7.74 -5.48
C SER A 209 14.15 -7.21 -6.59
N ALA A 210 15.44 -7.02 -6.30
CA ALA A 210 16.43 -6.60 -7.30
C ALA A 210 16.73 -7.69 -8.35
N TRP A 211 16.71 -8.98 -7.95
CA TRP A 211 16.91 -10.09 -8.87
C TRP A 211 15.75 -10.20 -9.87
N ILE A 212 14.50 -10.05 -9.41
CA ILE A 212 13.30 -10.01 -10.27
C ILE A 212 13.37 -8.79 -11.20
N TRP A 213 13.70 -7.61 -10.66
CA TRP A 213 13.85 -6.39 -11.44
C TRP A 213 14.82 -6.56 -12.62
N ARG A 214 16.03 -7.06 -12.35
CA ARG A 214 17.07 -7.25 -13.39
C ARG A 214 16.62 -8.16 -14.54
N ARG A 215 15.74 -9.13 -14.25
CA ARG A 215 15.23 -10.07 -15.24
C ARG A 215 14.06 -9.51 -16.06
N LEU A 216 13.20 -8.70 -15.42
CA LEU A 216 12.00 -8.18 -16.08
C LEU A 216 12.21 -6.83 -16.77
N LYS A 217 13.02 -5.93 -16.21
CA LYS A 217 13.20 -4.56 -16.74
C LYS A 217 13.59 -4.50 -18.21
N PRO A 218 14.45 -5.37 -18.76
CA PRO A 218 14.76 -5.37 -20.20
C PRO A 218 13.56 -5.71 -21.10
N GLN A 219 12.57 -6.45 -20.58
CA GLN A 219 11.38 -6.90 -21.30
C GLN A 219 10.14 -6.05 -20.98
N LEU A 220 10.19 -5.28 -19.91
CA LEU A 220 9.14 -4.40 -19.41
C LEU A 220 9.74 -3.03 -19.07
N PRO A 221 9.96 -2.17 -20.06
CA PRO A 221 10.53 -0.81 -19.84
C PRO A 221 9.69 0.03 -18.87
N GLU A 222 8.39 -0.21 -18.81
CA GLU A 222 7.41 0.45 -17.93
C GLU A 222 7.53 0.02 -16.46
N LEU A 223 8.26 -1.07 -16.14
CA LEU A 223 8.45 -1.53 -14.77
C LEU A 223 9.01 -0.39 -13.92
N SER A 224 8.27 0.00 -12.88
CA SER A 224 8.59 1.14 -12.01
C SER A 224 9.05 0.70 -10.62
N TRP A 225 8.48 -0.41 -10.09
CA TRP A 225 8.84 -1.01 -8.81
C TRP A 225 8.65 -2.52 -8.86
N VAL A 226 9.45 -3.23 -8.07
CA VAL A 226 9.19 -4.61 -7.65
C VAL A 226 9.03 -4.62 -6.14
N THR A 227 7.92 -5.14 -5.68
CA THR A 227 7.61 -5.33 -4.26
C THR A 227 7.66 -6.81 -3.94
N VAL A 228 8.33 -7.19 -2.86
CA VAL A 228 8.40 -8.56 -2.36
C VAL A 228 7.93 -8.59 -0.91
N TYR A 229 6.87 -9.34 -0.63
CA TYR A 229 6.46 -9.71 0.72
C TYR A 229 7.17 -11.00 1.11
N GLU A 230 7.93 -10.99 2.18
CA GLU A 230 8.47 -12.19 2.80
C GLU A 230 7.42 -12.84 3.71
N THR A 231 6.65 -12.01 4.38
CA THR A 231 5.45 -12.40 5.13
C THR A 231 4.36 -11.38 4.87
N GLY A 232 3.12 -11.68 5.25
CA GLY A 232 1.99 -10.72 5.10
C GLY A 232 2.19 -9.37 5.83
N THR A 233 3.22 -9.23 6.67
CA THR A 233 3.46 -8.04 7.49
C THR A 233 4.80 -7.36 7.25
N CYS A 234 5.60 -7.81 6.31
CA CYS A 234 6.89 -7.18 5.99
C CYS A 234 7.38 -7.57 4.60
N GLY A 235 8.21 -6.71 4.04
CA GLY A 235 8.82 -6.93 2.74
C GLY A 235 9.68 -5.76 2.28
N ALA A 236 10.09 -5.82 1.02
CA ALA A 236 10.95 -4.82 0.41
C ALA A 236 10.40 -4.33 -0.93
N HIS A 237 10.75 -3.09 -1.28
CA HIS A 237 10.52 -2.47 -2.59
C HIS A 237 11.85 -2.13 -3.24
N PHE A 238 11.91 -2.24 -4.55
CA PHE A 238 13.06 -1.85 -5.37
C PHE A 238 12.61 -1.15 -6.67
N ASP A 239 13.17 0.04 -6.95
CA ASP A 239 12.87 0.86 -8.14
C ASP A 239 13.94 0.77 -9.23
N GLY A 240 14.89 -0.14 -9.09
CA GLY A 240 16.07 -0.26 -9.96
C GLY A 240 17.31 0.45 -9.41
N LYS A 241 17.16 1.26 -8.35
CA LYS A 241 18.25 2.03 -7.74
C LYS A 241 18.20 2.04 -6.21
N HIS A 242 17.01 2.26 -5.65
CA HIS A 242 16.82 2.42 -4.22
C HIS A 242 16.00 1.28 -3.64
N TYR A 243 16.35 0.88 -2.42
CA TYR A 243 15.61 -0.09 -1.64
C TYR A 243 14.80 0.60 -0.56
N ARG A 244 13.62 0.07 -0.30
CA ARG A 244 12.78 0.44 0.84
C ARG A 244 12.26 -0.84 1.47
N ILE A 245 12.10 -0.83 2.78
CA ILE A 245 11.42 -1.93 3.48
C ILE A 245 10.23 -1.37 4.25
N TRP A 246 9.30 -2.25 4.59
CA TRP A 246 8.24 -1.91 5.52
C TRP A 246 8.00 -3.02 6.52
N LYS A 247 7.40 -2.61 7.66
CA LYS A 247 6.94 -3.51 8.70
C LYS A 247 5.57 -3.07 9.20
N ASP A 248 4.59 -3.99 9.17
CA ASP A 248 3.26 -3.78 9.74
C ASP A 248 3.24 -4.24 11.20
N ILE A 249 2.54 -3.46 12.02
CA ILE A 249 2.29 -3.68 13.44
C ILE A 249 0.81 -3.45 13.68
N THR A 250 0.14 -4.37 14.35
CA THR A 250 -1.26 -4.23 14.73
C THR A 250 -1.36 -3.71 16.16
N LEU A 251 -2.23 -2.72 16.40
CA LEU A 251 -2.48 -2.09 17.69
C LEU A 251 -3.99 -2.11 17.98
N ASP A 252 -4.38 -2.71 19.08
CA ASP A 252 -5.77 -2.74 19.58
C ASP A 252 -5.92 -1.71 20.69
N SER A 253 -6.68 -0.61 20.45
CA SER A 253 -6.68 0.51 21.38
C SER A 253 -8.00 1.24 21.43
N ALA A 254 -8.28 1.87 22.60
CA ALA A 254 -9.47 2.68 22.81
C ALA A 254 -9.18 4.16 22.56
N VAL A 255 -10.12 4.82 21.90
CA VAL A 255 -10.05 6.24 21.52
C VAL A 255 -11.36 6.97 21.83
N ARG A 256 -11.30 8.28 21.91
CA ARG A 256 -12.41 9.22 21.80
C ARG A 256 -11.91 10.59 21.38
N LEU A 257 -12.73 11.34 20.68
CA LEU A 257 -12.44 12.74 20.37
C LEU A 257 -13.00 13.64 21.48
N LYS A 258 -12.11 14.25 22.27
CA LYS A 258 -12.47 15.13 23.41
C LYS A 258 -13.16 16.42 22.93
N ARG A 259 -12.81 16.88 21.74
CA ARG A 259 -13.30 18.12 21.11
C ARG A 259 -14.47 17.91 20.17
N ALA A 260 -14.95 16.68 20.01
CA ALA A 260 -16.12 16.40 19.19
C ALA A 260 -17.35 17.08 19.75
N PRO A 261 -18.25 17.63 18.90
CA PRO A 261 -19.50 18.28 19.35
C PRO A 261 -20.38 17.35 20.19
N ALA A 262 -21.19 17.94 21.04
CA ALA A 262 -22.17 17.17 21.83
C ALA A 262 -23.11 16.39 20.90
N GLY A 263 -23.22 15.07 21.16
CA GLY A 263 -24.03 14.16 20.33
C GLY A 263 -23.25 13.47 19.21
N ASP A 264 -22.04 13.90 18.87
CA ASP A 264 -21.18 13.18 17.92
C ASP A 264 -20.78 11.80 18.50
N PRO A 265 -20.95 10.70 17.77
CA PRO A 265 -20.64 9.36 18.26
C PRO A 265 -19.16 9.20 18.65
N ARG A 266 -18.24 9.94 18.03
CA ARG A 266 -16.80 9.90 18.30
C ARG A 266 -16.40 10.52 19.64
N ALA A 267 -17.28 11.30 20.28
CA ALA A 267 -17.11 11.77 21.66
C ALA A 267 -17.22 10.63 22.69
N ARG A 268 -17.83 9.50 22.32
CA ARG A 268 -17.91 8.30 23.15
C ARG A 268 -16.62 7.48 23.05
N ILE A 269 -16.35 6.68 24.07
CA ILE A 269 -15.25 5.70 24.04
C ILE A 269 -15.61 4.63 22.99
N HIS A 270 -14.72 4.42 22.04
CA HIS A 270 -14.78 3.38 21.02
C HIS A 270 -13.35 2.89 20.76
N GLY A 271 -13.16 1.93 19.87
CA GLY A 271 -11.84 1.39 19.62
C GLY A 271 -11.65 1.01 18.16
N HIS A 272 -10.38 0.85 17.80
CA HIS A 272 -9.94 0.35 16.52
C HIS A 272 -8.86 -0.70 16.69
N THR A 273 -8.81 -1.65 15.77
CA THR A 273 -7.63 -2.45 15.48
C THR A 273 -6.84 -1.69 14.40
N TYR A 274 -5.90 -0.88 14.85
CA TYR A 274 -5.06 -0.11 13.93
C TYR A 274 -4.05 -0.99 13.23
N THR A 275 -3.81 -0.72 11.94
CA THR A 275 -2.61 -1.18 11.24
C THR A 275 -1.65 -0.01 11.13
N LEU A 276 -0.52 -0.12 11.80
CA LEU A 276 0.60 0.80 11.71
C LEU A 276 1.65 0.20 10.78
N ARG A 277 1.99 0.89 9.70
CA ARG A 277 3.06 0.51 8.77
C ARG A 277 4.21 1.48 8.86
N LEU A 278 5.38 0.95 9.22
CA LEU A 278 6.63 1.69 9.26
C LEU A 278 7.39 1.44 7.96
N HIS A 279 7.74 2.49 7.22
CA HIS A 279 8.57 2.41 6.03
C HIS A 279 9.95 2.99 6.31
N LEU A 280 10.99 2.26 5.93
CA LEU A 280 12.36 2.62 6.14
C LEU A 280 13.11 2.71 4.81
N HIS A 281 13.94 3.72 4.69
CA HIS A 281 14.84 3.91 3.54
C HIS A 281 16.27 4.14 4.04
N ALA A 282 17.20 3.31 3.55
CA ALA A 282 18.63 3.46 3.77
C ALA A 282 19.39 2.67 2.68
N ASP A 283 20.70 2.85 2.66
CA ASP A 283 21.57 2.07 1.80
C ASP A 283 21.56 0.60 2.25
N LEU A 284 21.62 -0.30 1.27
CA LEU A 284 21.71 -1.73 1.53
C LEU A 284 23.07 -2.08 2.12
N ASP A 285 23.11 -2.79 3.25
CA ASP A 285 24.34 -3.43 3.72
C ASP A 285 24.75 -4.52 2.73
N THR A 286 25.90 -4.36 2.10
CA THR A 286 26.35 -5.23 1.01
C THR A 286 26.74 -6.63 1.48
N VAL A 287 27.01 -6.83 2.77
CA VAL A 287 27.34 -8.14 3.37
C VAL A 287 26.07 -8.84 3.83
N ALA A 288 25.27 -8.16 4.66
CA ALA A 288 24.02 -8.72 5.17
C ALA A 288 22.94 -8.84 4.08
N GLY A 289 22.94 -7.92 3.10
CA GLY A 289 21.98 -7.91 1.99
C GLY A 289 20.62 -7.36 2.37
N TRP A 290 20.54 -6.59 3.46
CA TRP A 290 19.32 -5.91 3.92
C TRP A 290 19.60 -4.47 4.36
N ILE A 291 18.55 -3.66 4.49
CA ILE A 291 18.61 -2.31 5.09
C ILE A 291 18.75 -2.43 6.61
N VAL A 292 17.85 -3.21 7.23
CA VAL A 292 17.83 -3.54 8.66
C VAL A 292 17.00 -4.81 8.85
N ASP A 293 17.33 -5.61 9.86
CA ASP A 293 16.54 -6.80 10.20
C ASP A 293 15.13 -6.42 10.69
N PHE A 294 14.10 -7.07 10.16
CA PHE A 294 12.70 -6.82 10.57
C PHE A 294 12.44 -7.11 12.06
N GLY A 295 13.21 -8.04 12.66
CA GLY A 295 13.16 -8.34 14.08
C GLY A 295 13.75 -7.22 14.93
N ASP A 296 14.80 -6.56 14.44
CA ASP A 296 15.40 -5.39 15.09
C ASP A 296 14.46 -4.20 15.06
N VAL A 297 13.80 -3.93 13.92
CA VAL A 297 12.75 -2.89 13.84
C VAL A 297 11.67 -3.13 14.90
N LYS A 298 11.18 -4.37 15.03
CA LYS A 298 10.20 -4.73 16.05
C LYS A 298 10.73 -4.50 17.46
N THR A 299 11.97 -4.90 17.73
CA THR A 299 12.60 -4.78 19.06
C THR A 299 12.79 -3.32 19.47
N VAL A 300 13.26 -2.47 18.53
CA VAL A 300 13.45 -1.05 18.76
C VAL A 300 12.11 -0.32 18.93
N PHE A 301 11.06 -0.74 18.23
CA PHE A 301 9.72 -0.16 18.33
C PHE A 301 8.92 -0.67 19.55
N ASP A 302 9.31 -1.76 20.21
CA ASP A 302 8.57 -2.39 21.31
C ASP A 302 8.17 -1.43 22.46
N PRO A 303 9.00 -0.46 22.89
CA PRO A 303 8.58 0.52 23.88
C PRO A 303 7.39 1.39 23.43
N VAL A 304 7.35 1.80 22.16
CA VAL A 304 6.25 2.58 21.58
C VAL A 304 5.01 1.69 21.45
N PHE A 305 5.19 0.45 21.00
CA PHE A 305 4.12 -0.54 20.94
C PHE A 305 3.43 -0.71 22.29
N LYS A 306 4.20 -1.00 23.36
CA LYS A 306 3.68 -1.21 24.73
C LYS A 306 2.99 0.02 25.32
N LEU A 307 3.40 1.22 24.89
CA LEU A 307 2.75 2.45 25.31
C LEU A 307 1.36 2.62 24.70
N MET A 308 1.13 2.04 23.51
CA MET A 308 -0.09 2.27 22.72
C MET A 308 -1.05 1.08 22.70
N ASP A 309 -0.53 -0.14 22.65
CA ASP A 309 -1.34 -1.33 22.50
C ASP A 309 -2.14 -1.64 23.77
N HIS A 310 -3.44 -1.93 23.63
CA HIS A 310 -4.40 -2.17 24.73
C HIS A 310 -4.47 -1.00 25.73
N GLN A 311 -4.38 0.25 25.23
CA GLN A 311 -4.39 1.44 26.06
C GLN A 311 -5.52 2.41 25.68
N PRO A 312 -5.98 3.25 26.62
CA PRO A 312 -6.88 4.37 26.34
C PRO A 312 -6.07 5.55 25.76
N LEU A 313 -5.87 5.56 24.44
CA LEU A 313 -4.99 6.53 23.77
C LEU A 313 -5.36 7.98 24.04
N TYR A 314 -6.64 8.29 24.29
CA TYR A 314 -7.09 9.63 24.67
C TYR A 314 -6.56 10.13 26.03
N GLU A 315 -5.96 9.26 26.84
CA GLU A 315 -5.28 9.62 28.09
C GLU A 315 -3.76 9.82 27.88
N ILE A 316 -3.21 9.17 26.84
CA ILE A 316 -1.76 9.11 26.57
C ILE A 316 -1.28 10.28 25.71
N VAL A 317 -2.10 10.72 24.74
CA VAL A 317 -1.70 11.77 23.77
C VAL A 317 -1.71 13.18 24.34
N GLY A 318 -1.89 13.35 25.65
CA GLY A 318 -1.91 14.64 26.34
C GLY A 318 -3.13 15.49 25.95
N ASP A 319 -2.88 16.74 25.56
CA ASP A 319 -3.94 17.70 25.20
C ASP A 319 -4.46 17.50 23.76
N ARG A 320 -3.90 16.59 22.97
CA ARG A 320 -4.34 16.26 21.62
C ARG A 320 -5.63 15.46 21.68
N ASP A 321 -6.41 15.52 20.61
CA ASP A 321 -7.43 14.49 20.36
C ASP A 321 -6.76 13.18 19.91
N ALA A 322 -7.43 12.06 20.18
CA ALA A 322 -6.95 10.74 19.78
C ALA A 322 -7.50 10.36 18.39
N ASP A 323 -7.52 11.32 17.47
CA ASP A 323 -7.82 11.08 16.06
C ASP A 323 -6.63 10.44 15.33
N THR A 324 -6.89 9.84 14.17
CA THR A 324 -5.88 9.07 13.43
C THR A 324 -4.65 9.91 13.04
N LEU A 325 -4.83 11.19 12.66
CA LEU A 325 -3.71 12.08 12.33
C LEU A 325 -2.87 12.40 13.57
N SER A 326 -3.51 12.79 14.66
CA SER A 326 -2.82 13.09 15.93
C SER A 326 -2.06 11.88 16.47
N LEU A 327 -2.64 10.68 16.34
CA LEU A 327 -1.98 9.42 16.72
C LEU A 327 -0.77 9.12 15.82
N ALA A 328 -0.89 9.30 14.50
CA ALA A 328 0.21 9.10 13.56
C ALA A 328 1.38 10.07 13.85
N GLN A 329 1.08 11.33 14.15
CA GLN A 329 2.07 12.33 14.55
C GLN A 329 2.76 11.95 15.87
N PHE A 330 1.98 11.50 16.85
CA PHE A 330 2.49 11.04 18.14
C PHE A 330 3.44 9.83 17.98
N VAL A 331 3.05 8.84 17.16
CA VAL A 331 3.92 7.70 16.84
C VAL A 331 5.22 8.17 16.16
N ARG A 332 5.13 9.10 15.19
CA ARG A 332 6.31 9.65 14.52
C ARG A 332 7.27 10.29 15.51
N GLU A 333 6.76 11.13 16.42
CA GLU A 333 7.58 11.82 17.43
C GLU A 333 8.36 10.84 18.31
N LEU A 334 7.76 9.68 18.63
CA LEU A 334 8.39 8.65 19.46
C LEU A 334 9.32 7.74 18.65
N ALA A 335 8.93 7.35 17.44
CA ALA A 335 9.62 6.34 16.65
C ALA A 335 10.80 6.90 15.85
N GLN A 336 10.71 8.12 15.31
CA GLN A 336 11.76 8.70 14.46
C GLN A 336 13.14 8.81 15.14
N PRO A 337 13.26 9.19 16.44
CA PRO A 337 14.55 9.19 17.13
C PRO A 337 15.13 7.79 17.35
N LEU A 338 14.27 6.76 17.42
CA LEU A 338 14.66 5.38 17.65
C LEU A 338 15.04 4.66 16.34
N ILE A 339 14.42 5.07 15.23
CA ILE A 339 14.57 4.46 13.90
C ILE A 339 14.93 5.56 12.89
N PRO A 340 16.20 5.95 12.78
CA PRO A 340 16.63 7.06 11.90
C PRO A 340 16.29 6.86 10.40
N ALA A 341 16.21 5.60 9.95
CA ALA A 341 15.84 5.23 8.58
C ALA A 341 14.34 5.36 8.28
N LEU A 342 13.50 5.60 9.30
CA LEU A 342 12.07 5.81 9.15
C LEU A 342 11.80 7.11 8.40
N ASP A 343 11.13 7.05 7.26
CA ASP A 343 10.83 8.22 6.42
C ASP A 343 9.36 8.30 5.96
N ARG A 344 8.55 7.27 6.29
CA ARG A 344 7.10 7.25 6.10
C ARG A 344 6.45 6.38 7.17
N LEU A 345 5.24 6.77 7.58
CA LEU A 345 4.39 6.07 8.53
C LEU A 345 2.95 6.10 8.03
N ASP A 346 2.33 4.94 7.88
CA ASP A 346 0.91 4.82 7.57
C ASP A 346 0.17 4.31 8.81
N LEU A 347 -0.92 4.97 9.19
CA LEU A 347 -1.79 4.53 10.28
C LEU A 347 -3.21 4.40 9.76
N TYR A 348 -3.71 3.17 9.70
CA TYR A 348 -5.06 2.86 9.25
C TYR A 348 -5.94 2.48 10.43
N GLN A 349 -7.08 3.17 10.62
CA GLN A 349 -8.09 2.84 11.62
C GLN A 349 -9.00 1.70 11.18
N THR A 350 -9.20 1.57 9.88
CA THR A 350 -9.81 0.42 9.21
C THR A 350 -9.07 0.20 7.89
N ARG A 351 -9.33 -0.91 7.22
CA ARG A 351 -8.63 -1.28 5.98
C ARG A 351 -8.72 -0.16 4.95
N GLY A 352 -7.59 0.39 4.54
CA GLY A 352 -7.45 1.48 3.56
C GLY A 352 -7.91 2.87 4.02
N CYS A 353 -8.44 3.00 5.25
CA CYS A 353 -8.92 4.27 5.78
C CYS A 353 -8.01 4.75 6.91
N GLY A 354 -7.33 5.87 6.71
CA GLY A 354 -6.34 6.34 7.66
C GLY A 354 -5.55 7.56 7.18
N VAL A 355 -4.30 7.61 7.61
CA VAL A 355 -3.38 8.71 7.32
C VAL A 355 -2.01 8.17 6.95
N ILE A 356 -1.40 8.77 5.95
CA ILE A 356 -0.01 8.58 5.58
C ILE A 356 0.76 9.84 5.96
N LEU A 357 1.81 9.70 6.76
CA LEU A 357 2.80 10.74 7.01
C LEU A 357 4.10 10.36 6.32
N HIS A 358 4.61 11.20 5.44
CA HIS A 358 5.92 10.95 4.82
C HIS A 358 6.78 12.21 4.85
N TRP A 359 8.10 12.04 4.96
CA TRP A 359 9.12 13.08 4.96
C TRP A 359 10.34 12.66 4.11
N GLY A 360 10.19 11.59 3.35
CA GLY A 360 11.04 11.09 2.28
C GLY A 360 10.21 10.71 1.06
N GLU A 361 10.80 9.99 0.14
CA GLU A 361 10.10 9.45 -1.03
C GLU A 361 8.96 8.52 -0.60
N PRO A 362 7.73 8.68 -1.09
CA PRO A 362 6.58 7.89 -0.60
C PRO A 362 6.66 6.40 -0.94
N GLY A 363 7.38 6.02 -2.01
CA GLY A 363 7.41 4.65 -2.52
C GLY A 363 6.09 4.24 -3.20
N PRO A 364 5.99 2.98 -3.68
CA PRO A 364 4.79 2.51 -4.36
C PRO A 364 3.62 2.34 -3.40
N ALA A 365 2.41 2.35 -3.96
CA ALA A 365 1.23 1.95 -3.23
C ALA A 365 1.26 0.44 -2.93
N LEU A 366 0.79 0.07 -1.75
CA LEU A 366 0.47 -1.31 -1.43
C LEU A 366 -1.05 -1.50 -1.49
N PRO A 367 -1.53 -2.59 -2.10
CA PRO A 367 -2.95 -2.92 -2.11
C PRO A 367 -3.53 -3.00 -0.70
N VAL A 368 -4.79 -2.63 -0.55
CA VAL A 368 -5.55 -2.76 0.71
C VAL A 368 -6.06 -4.17 0.91
#